data_34b551bcd66bd60a9846f02eb891128c
#
_entry.id   34b551bcd66bd60a9846f02eb891128c
#
_cell.length_a   1.000
_cell.length_b   1.000
_cell.length_c   1.000
_cell.angle_alpha   90.00
_cell.angle_beta   90.00
_cell.angle_gamma   90.00
#
_symmetry.space_group_name_H-M   'P 1'
#
loop_
_entity.id
_entity.type
_entity.pdbx_description
1 polymer ?
#
loop_
_entity_poly.entity_id
_entity_poly.type
_entity_poly.pdbx_seq_one_letter_code
_entity_poly.pdbx_strand_id
1 'polypeptide(L)'
;ANNTVIVLNDTQVAKLFIGDTRSDIGSEAEKMKYANEINNLIVKFIRLDFNEALQAEMLVMERIYPIDFRSYEVEIRELWLNVFEDQLKALHQKGFVHRDLKRPSGIGGLLFDNILLTKIGLRLIDVGISAIKTQVGDKIFDKYIEIESKDMGEFREYFLNR
;
A
#
# COMPACT_ATOMS: atom_id res chain seq x y z
N ALA A 1 4.49 1.89 -9.91
CA ALA A 1 5.23 0.86 -10.62
C ALA A 1 4.38 0.27 -11.73
N ASN A 2 5.01 -0.06 -12.85
CA ASN A 2 4.32 -0.54 -14.04
C ASN A 2 4.25 -2.06 -14.10
N ASN A 3 4.28 -2.73 -12.96
CA ASN A 3 4.30 -4.18 -12.94
C ASN A 3 2.90 -4.75 -13.06
N THR A 4 2.78 -5.81 -13.82
CA THR A 4 1.51 -6.50 -14.01
C THR A 4 1.17 -7.32 -12.77
N VAL A 5 -0.09 -7.26 -12.36
CA VAL A 5 -0.61 -8.10 -11.27
C VAL A 5 -1.56 -9.12 -11.87
N ILE A 6 -1.36 -10.39 -11.52
CA ILE A 6 -2.24 -11.49 -11.97
C ILE A 6 -2.93 -12.14 -10.79
N VAL A 7 -4.14 -12.64 -11.02
CA VAL A 7 -4.88 -13.39 -10.01
C VAL A 7 -4.45 -14.84 -10.05
N LEU A 8 -4.03 -15.38 -8.90
CA LEU A 8 -3.65 -16.79 -8.79
C LEU A 8 -4.85 -17.64 -8.36
N ASN A 9 -5.61 -17.15 -7.39
CA ASN A 9 -6.81 -17.82 -6.87
C ASN A 9 -7.65 -16.82 -6.07
N ASP A 10 -8.63 -17.29 -5.32
CA ASP A 10 -9.55 -16.44 -4.57
C ASP A 10 -8.88 -15.61 -3.48
N THR A 11 -7.73 -16.06 -2.97
CA THR A 11 -7.07 -15.42 -1.84
C THR A 11 -5.70 -14.82 -2.18
N GLN A 12 -5.19 -15.04 -3.38
CA GLN A 12 -3.82 -14.65 -3.74
C GLN A 12 -3.75 -13.99 -5.10
N VAL A 13 -2.90 -12.97 -5.17
CA VAL A 13 -2.48 -12.35 -6.43
C VAL A 13 -0.96 -12.32 -6.46
N ALA A 14 -0.40 -12.14 -7.65
CA ALA A 14 1.04 -12.03 -7.83
C ALA A 14 1.38 -10.81 -8.66
N LYS A 15 2.38 -10.04 -8.19
CA LYS A 15 2.99 -8.96 -8.95
C LYS A 15 4.17 -9.54 -9.70
N LEU A 16 4.20 -9.35 -11.01
CA LEU A 16 5.22 -9.92 -11.88
C LEU A 16 6.39 -8.95 -12.08
N PHE A 17 7.60 -9.47 -11.97
CA PHE A 17 8.83 -8.71 -12.20
C PHE A 17 9.57 -9.36 -13.36
N ILE A 18 9.63 -8.67 -14.49
CA ILE A 18 10.19 -9.18 -15.74
C ILE A 18 11.42 -8.36 -16.11
N GLY A 19 12.48 -9.04 -16.57
CA GLY A 19 13.69 -8.37 -17.03
C GLY A 19 14.46 -7.72 -15.89
N ASP A 20 14.96 -6.51 -16.16
CA ASP A 20 15.83 -5.82 -15.21
C ASP A 20 15.11 -5.27 -13.98
N THR A 21 13.79 -5.20 -14.01
CA THR A 21 13.01 -4.72 -12.88
C THR A 21 12.98 -5.71 -11.72
N ARG A 22 13.39 -6.95 -11.95
CA ARG A 22 13.37 -8.01 -10.93
C ARG A 22 14.24 -7.69 -9.72
N SER A 23 15.23 -6.81 -9.88
CA SER A 23 16.10 -6.42 -8.76
C SER A 23 15.32 -5.78 -7.62
N ASP A 24 14.14 -5.24 -7.90
CA ASP A 24 13.32 -4.56 -6.91
C ASP A 24 12.43 -5.49 -6.11
N ILE A 25 12.28 -6.74 -6.54
CA ILE A 25 11.36 -7.67 -5.87
C ILE A 25 11.76 -7.95 -4.43
N GLY A 26 13.04 -8.14 -4.17
CA GLY A 26 13.54 -8.38 -2.81
C GLY A 26 13.31 -7.18 -1.90
N SER A 27 13.53 -6.00 -2.42
CA SER A 27 13.30 -4.75 -1.69
C SER A 27 11.82 -4.58 -1.35
N GLU A 28 10.94 -4.80 -2.31
CA GLU A 28 9.50 -4.68 -2.07
C GLU A 28 9.00 -5.73 -1.08
N ALA A 29 9.47 -6.96 -1.19
CA ALA A 29 9.13 -8.04 -0.25
C ALA A 29 9.58 -7.69 1.18
N GLU A 30 10.78 -7.14 1.34
CA GLU A 30 11.30 -6.72 2.64
C GLU A 30 10.45 -5.63 3.27
N LYS A 31 10.07 -4.63 2.49
CA LYS A 31 9.21 -3.54 2.95
C LYS A 31 7.84 -4.06 3.39
N MET A 32 7.26 -4.96 2.61
CA MET A 32 5.97 -5.56 2.92
C MET A 32 6.02 -6.36 4.22
N LYS A 33 7.04 -7.21 4.38
CA LYS A 33 7.24 -7.99 5.60
C LYS A 33 7.41 -7.10 6.82
N TYR A 34 8.21 -6.03 6.67
CA TYR A 34 8.45 -5.08 7.75
C TYR A 34 7.14 -4.48 8.26
N ALA A 35 6.32 -3.98 7.33
CA ALA A 35 5.04 -3.38 7.67
C ALA A 35 4.06 -4.41 8.24
N ASN A 36 4.06 -5.63 7.72
CA ASN A 36 3.18 -6.71 8.20
C ASN A 36 3.46 -7.11 9.65
N GLU A 37 4.68 -6.93 10.13
CA GLU A 37 5.04 -7.18 11.54
C GLU A 37 4.40 -6.16 12.48
N ILE A 38 4.02 -4.99 11.98
CA ILE A 38 3.51 -3.90 12.81
C ILE A 38 1.99 -3.96 12.92
N ASN A 39 1.29 -4.06 11.79
CA ASN A 39 -0.17 -4.18 11.76
C ASN A 39 -0.61 -4.73 10.40
N ASN A 40 -1.92 -4.80 10.18
CA ASN A 40 -2.48 -5.36 8.95
C ASN A 40 -2.89 -4.31 7.92
N LEU A 41 -2.40 -3.08 8.04
CA LEU A 41 -2.76 -2.02 7.09
C LEU A 41 -2.26 -2.31 5.68
N ILE A 42 -1.00 -2.74 5.56
CA ILE A 42 -0.38 -3.06 4.27
C ILE A 42 -0.80 -4.47 3.84
N VAL A 43 -1.06 -4.64 2.54
CA VAL A 43 -1.31 -5.93 1.93
C VAL A 43 -0.30 -6.98 2.42
N LYS A 44 -0.80 -8.18 2.74
CA LYS A 44 0.03 -9.20 3.37
C LYS A 44 0.91 -9.93 2.36
N PHE A 45 2.21 -10.00 2.66
CA PHE A 45 3.16 -10.80 1.92
C PHE A 45 2.92 -12.29 2.16
N ILE A 46 2.97 -13.11 1.09
CA ILE A 46 2.80 -14.55 1.20
C ILE A 46 4.10 -15.27 0.88
N ARG A 47 4.66 -15.05 -0.32
CA ARG A 47 5.93 -15.68 -0.72
C ARG A 47 6.51 -15.05 -1.98
N LEU A 48 7.77 -15.33 -2.25
CA LEU A 48 8.37 -15.11 -3.56
C LEU A 48 8.32 -16.42 -4.34
N ASP A 49 8.08 -16.35 -5.64
CA ASP A 49 7.96 -17.51 -6.48
C ASP A 49 8.41 -17.17 -7.90
N PHE A 50 8.41 -18.14 -8.80
CA PHE A 50 8.78 -17.93 -10.19
C PHE A 50 7.71 -18.54 -11.09
N ASN A 51 7.30 -17.80 -12.12
CA ASN A 51 6.35 -18.28 -13.13
C ASN A 51 7.11 -18.72 -14.37
N GLU A 52 7.16 -20.02 -14.58
CA GLU A 52 7.91 -20.63 -15.71
C GLU A 52 7.33 -20.20 -17.05
N ALA A 53 6.02 -20.18 -17.19
CA ALA A 53 5.37 -19.85 -18.45
C ALA A 53 5.65 -18.42 -18.89
N LEU A 54 5.69 -17.50 -17.93
CA LEU A 54 5.92 -16.08 -18.18
C LEU A 54 7.37 -15.67 -18.01
N GLN A 55 8.23 -16.57 -17.55
CA GLN A 55 9.64 -16.28 -17.26
C GLN A 55 9.76 -15.03 -16.37
N ALA A 56 8.99 -14.99 -15.29
CA ALA A 56 8.92 -13.84 -14.40
C ALA A 56 8.99 -14.25 -12.95
N GLU A 57 9.71 -13.46 -12.15
CA GLU A 57 9.65 -13.58 -10.70
C GLU A 57 8.33 -13.02 -10.21
N MET A 58 7.77 -13.64 -9.16
CA MET A 58 6.47 -13.26 -8.61
C MET A 58 6.58 -12.89 -7.15
N LEU A 59 5.97 -11.75 -6.80
CA LEU A 59 5.70 -11.38 -5.43
C LEU A 59 4.25 -11.76 -5.14
N VAL A 60 4.06 -12.84 -4.39
CA VAL A 60 2.73 -13.35 -4.07
C VAL A 60 2.23 -12.70 -2.79
N MET A 61 1.02 -12.14 -2.83
CA MET A 61 0.42 -11.42 -1.72
C MET A 61 -1.08 -11.71 -1.63
N GLU A 62 -1.69 -11.33 -0.53
CA GLU A 62 -3.12 -11.51 -0.35
C GLU A 62 -3.90 -10.74 -1.42
N ARG A 63 -5.02 -11.32 -1.84
CA ARG A 63 -5.93 -10.65 -2.77
C ARG A 63 -6.89 -9.77 -1.99
N ILE A 64 -6.95 -8.51 -2.39
CA ILE A 64 -7.83 -7.50 -1.78
C ILE A 64 -9.09 -7.36 -2.63
N TYR A 65 -10.24 -7.30 -1.97
CA TYR A 65 -11.54 -7.10 -2.63
C TYR A 65 -12.08 -5.72 -2.22
N PRO A 66 -11.88 -4.70 -3.06
CA PRO A 66 -12.33 -3.36 -2.72
C PRO A 66 -13.84 -3.21 -2.79
N ILE A 67 -14.39 -2.35 -1.92
CA ILE A 67 -15.79 -1.94 -1.91
C ILE A 67 -15.85 -0.44 -2.17
N ASP A 68 -16.94 -0.01 -2.83
CA ASP A 68 -17.14 1.42 -3.05
C ASP A 68 -17.53 2.10 -1.72
N PHE A 69 -16.65 2.96 -1.21
CA PHE A 69 -16.86 3.65 0.06
C PHE A 69 -18.08 4.58 0.03
N ARG A 70 -18.50 5.01 -1.15
CA ARG A 70 -19.67 5.88 -1.31
C ARG A 70 -20.98 5.18 -1.01
N SER A 71 -20.95 3.84 -0.96
CA SER A 71 -22.10 3.04 -0.55
C SER A 71 -22.43 3.16 0.93
N TYR A 72 -21.55 3.78 1.72
CA TYR A 72 -21.66 3.87 3.16
C TYR A 72 -21.81 5.31 3.61
N GLU A 73 -22.53 5.51 4.71
CA GLU A 73 -22.72 6.83 5.30
C GLU A 73 -21.41 7.38 5.86
N VAL A 74 -21.32 8.71 5.94
CA VAL A 74 -20.11 9.42 6.38
C VAL A 74 -19.71 9.00 7.79
N GLU A 75 -20.65 8.76 8.68
CA GLU A 75 -20.37 8.35 10.06
C GLU A 75 -19.62 7.01 10.11
N ILE A 76 -19.98 6.07 9.23
CA ILE A 76 -19.31 4.77 9.14
C ILE A 76 -17.93 4.95 8.51
N ARG A 77 -17.82 5.76 7.46
CA ARG A 77 -16.54 6.07 6.84
C ARG A 77 -15.57 6.68 7.83
N GLU A 78 -16.06 7.55 8.72
CA GLU A 78 -15.22 8.20 9.71
C GLU A 78 -14.62 7.20 10.70
N LEU A 79 -15.37 6.17 11.07
CA LEU A 79 -14.84 5.11 11.94
C LEU A 79 -13.69 4.37 11.26
N TRP A 80 -13.85 3.98 10.01
CA TRP A 80 -12.78 3.32 9.27
C TRP A 80 -11.58 4.23 9.08
N LEU A 81 -11.83 5.50 8.80
CA LEU A 81 -10.76 6.48 8.61
C LEU A 81 -9.95 6.68 9.87
N ASN A 82 -10.59 6.73 11.03
CA ASN A 82 -9.89 6.86 12.30
C ASN A 82 -8.97 5.68 12.57
N VAL A 83 -9.43 4.46 12.30
CA VAL A 83 -8.59 3.27 12.40
C VAL A 83 -7.42 3.34 11.42
N PHE A 84 -7.68 3.73 10.18
CA PHE A 84 -6.66 3.89 9.15
C PHE A 84 -5.56 4.86 9.60
N GLU A 85 -5.96 6.03 10.10
CA GLU A 85 -5.01 7.04 10.56
C GLU A 85 -4.16 6.53 11.72
N ASP A 86 -4.78 5.83 12.66
CA ASP A 86 -4.06 5.25 13.80
C ASP A 86 -3.06 4.18 13.33
N GLN A 87 -3.45 3.33 12.39
CA GLN A 87 -2.57 2.30 11.84
C GLN A 87 -1.40 2.91 11.06
N LEU A 88 -1.67 3.96 10.28
CA LEU A 88 -0.61 4.64 9.52
C LEU A 88 0.39 5.30 10.47
N LYS A 89 -0.10 5.95 11.53
CA LYS A 89 0.76 6.55 12.55
C LYS A 89 1.59 5.48 13.27
N ALA A 90 1.04 4.31 13.52
CA ALA A 90 1.79 3.20 14.11
C ALA A 90 2.93 2.74 13.20
N LEU A 91 2.69 2.68 11.88
CA LEU A 91 3.75 2.39 10.91
C LEU A 91 4.86 3.45 10.99
N HIS A 92 4.49 4.74 11.00
CA HIS A 92 5.45 5.84 11.12
C HIS A 92 6.30 5.71 12.39
N GLN A 93 5.65 5.44 13.52
CA GLN A 93 6.36 5.31 14.81
C GLN A 93 7.34 4.14 14.82
N LYS A 94 7.05 3.08 14.08
CA LYS A 94 7.90 1.91 13.97
C LYS A 94 8.90 1.98 12.82
N GLY A 95 8.99 3.11 12.13
CA GLY A 95 10.01 3.33 11.11
C GLY A 95 9.63 2.95 9.69
N PHE A 96 8.35 2.95 9.36
CA PHE A 96 7.86 2.67 8.01
C PHE A 96 7.01 3.83 7.50
N VAL A 97 7.22 4.25 6.25
CA VAL A 97 6.42 5.27 5.57
C VAL A 97 6.08 4.79 4.17
N HIS A 98 4.82 4.90 3.76
CA HIS A 98 4.32 4.33 2.49
C HIS A 98 4.82 5.10 1.27
N ARG A 99 4.71 6.41 1.28
CA ARG A 99 5.17 7.36 0.25
C ARG A 99 4.33 7.41 -1.03
N ASP A 100 3.30 6.61 -1.16
CA ASP A 100 2.52 6.57 -2.39
C ASP A 100 1.02 6.57 -2.12
N LEU A 101 0.58 7.38 -1.14
CA LEU A 101 -0.84 7.52 -0.81
C LEU A 101 -1.58 8.28 -1.90
N LYS A 102 -0.93 9.31 -2.46
CA LYS A 102 -1.56 10.22 -3.41
C LYS A 102 -0.78 10.26 -4.70
N ARG A 103 -1.48 10.01 -5.82
CA ARG A 103 -0.86 10.15 -7.14
C ARG A 103 -0.67 11.62 -7.49
N PRO A 104 0.35 11.94 -8.30
CA PRO A 104 0.48 13.28 -8.87
C PRO A 104 -0.77 13.65 -9.66
N SER A 105 -1.26 14.86 -9.50
CA SER A 105 -2.46 15.36 -10.19
C SER A 105 -2.27 15.32 -11.71
N GLY A 106 -3.36 15.04 -12.42
CA GLY A 106 -3.39 15.08 -13.88
C GLY A 106 -3.09 13.78 -14.59
N ILE A 107 -2.77 12.70 -13.86
CA ILE A 107 -2.51 11.40 -14.46
C ILE A 107 -3.65 10.45 -14.12
N GLY A 108 -4.50 10.18 -15.11
CA GLY A 108 -5.41 9.05 -15.16
C GLY A 108 -6.26 8.71 -13.96
N GLY A 109 -7.09 9.57 -13.55
CA GLY A 109 -8.32 9.23 -12.86
C GLY A 109 -8.33 9.15 -11.35
N LEU A 110 -7.65 8.24 -10.68
CA LEU A 110 -7.82 8.02 -9.25
C LEU A 110 -6.64 8.55 -8.44
N LEU A 111 -6.88 9.58 -7.61
CA LEU A 111 -5.83 10.20 -6.80
C LEU A 111 -5.28 9.28 -5.71
N PHE A 112 -6.13 8.43 -5.14
CA PHE A 112 -5.79 7.59 -3.98
C PHE A 112 -6.01 6.11 -4.28
N ASP A 113 -5.54 5.63 -5.42
CA ASP A 113 -5.81 4.27 -5.87
C ASP A 113 -5.04 3.18 -5.11
N ASN A 114 -4.10 3.56 -4.26
CA ASN A 114 -3.42 2.61 -3.38
C ASN A 114 -4.11 2.42 -2.03
N ILE A 115 -5.18 3.17 -1.77
CA ILE A 115 -5.96 3.06 -0.54
C ILE A 115 -7.30 2.43 -0.90
N LEU A 116 -7.57 1.25 -0.38
CA LEU A 116 -8.75 0.47 -0.73
C LEU A 116 -9.60 0.18 0.50
N LEU A 117 -10.90 0.44 0.41
CA LEU A 117 -11.82 0.02 1.44
C LEU A 117 -12.19 -1.44 1.22
N THR A 118 -12.12 -2.24 2.26
CA THR A 118 -12.50 -3.65 2.25
C THR A 118 -13.48 -3.93 3.41
N LYS A 119 -13.96 -5.16 3.49
CA LYS A 119 -14.85 -5.59 4.58
C LYS A 119 -14.21 -5.42 5.97
N ILE A 120 -12.89 -5.45 6.06
CA ILE A 120 -12.18 -5.33 7.33
C ILE A 120 -11.60 -3.93 7.56
N GLY A 121 -11.91 -2.98 6.69
CA GLY A 121 -11.45 -1.60 6.79
C GLY A 121 -10.58 -1.17 5.63
N LEU A 122 -9.93 -0.03 5.79
CA LEU A 122 -9.03 0.53 4.78
C LEU A 122 -7.71 -0.22 4.78
N ARG A 123 -7.22 -0.52 3.58
CA ARG A 123 -5.97 -1.24 3.36
C ARG A 123 -5.11 -0.49 2.35
N LEU A 124 -3.80 -0.68 2.43
CA LEU A 124 -2.83 -0.08 1.51
C LEU A 124 -2.17 -1.15 0.66
N ILE A 125 -2.00 -0.84 -0.62
CA ILE A 125 -1.26 -1.67 -1.57
C ILE A 125 -0.06 -0.89 -2.11
N ASP A 126 0.82 -1.59 -2.81
CA ASP A 126 1.97 -1.03 -3.54
C ASP A 126 2.97 -0.31 -2.63
N VAL A 127 3.91 -1.08 -2.09
CA VAL A 127 4.98 -0.57 -1.23
C VAL A 127 6.30 -0.36 -1.97
N GLY A 128 6.26 -0.36 -3.31
CA GLY A 128 7.48 -0.28 -4.13
C GLY A 128 8.40 0.88 -3.80
N ILE A 129 7.83 2.05 -3.48
CA ILE A 129 8.63 3.24 -3.13
C ILE A 129 8.59 3.58 -1.64
N SER A 130 8.03 2.70 -0.81
CA SER A 130 8.02 2.89 0.64
C SER A 130 9.43 2.96 1.20
N ALA A 131 9.58 3.51 2.40
CA ALA A 131 10.88 3.65 3.03
C ALA A 131 10.87 3.13 4.46
N ILE A 132 12.01 2.54 4.84
CA ILE A 132 12.27 2.08 6.21
C ILE A 132 13.30 3.02 6.81
N LYS A 133 13.02 3.54 8.00
CA LYS A 133 13.83 4.56 8.66
C LYS A 133 15.31 4.19 8.77
N THR A 134 15.59 2.94 9.13
CA THR A 134 16.97 2.47 9.28
C THR A 134 17.73 2.42 7.96
N GLN A 135 17.02 2.41 6.83
CA GLN A 135 17.65 2.38 5.50
C GLN A 135 17.89 3.77 4.92
N VAL A 136 17.00 4.73 5.20
CA VAL A 136 17.09 6.07 4.60
C VAL A 136 17.66 7.11 5.58
N GLY A 137 17.67 6.83 6.88
CA GLY A 137 18.11 7.74 7.91
C GLY A 137 17.01 8.65 8.43
N ASP A 138 17.24 9.20 9.62
CA ASP A 138 16.24 9.96 10.36
C ASP A 138 15.75 11.20 9.62
N LYS A 139 16.68 11.96 9.04
CA LYS A 139 16.38 13.24 8.40
C LYS A 139 15.46 13.06 7.19
N ILE A 140 15.79 12.09 6.33
CA ILE A 140 15.00 11.80 5.14
C ILE A 140 13.65 11.19 5.53
N PHE A 141 13.67 10.29 6.50
CA PHE A 141 12.46 9.64 6.98
C PHE A 141 11.46 10.66 7.55
N ASP A 142 11.93 11.59 8.38
CA ASP A 142 11.08 12.63 8.96
C ASP A 142 10.43 13.50 7.88
N LYS A 143 11.16 13.78 6.81
CA LYS A 143 10.63 14.53 5.68
C LYS A 143 9.52 13.77 4.97
N TYR A 144 9.70 12.46 4.80
CA TYR A 144 8.67 11.60 4.20
C TYR A 144 7.42 11.53 5.07
N ILE A 145 7.58 11.47 6.39
CA ILE A 145 6.43 11.49 7.31
C ILE A 145 5.65 12.79 7.19
N GLU A 146 6.35 13.92 7.10
CA GLU A 146 5.70 15.23 6.96
C GLU A 146 4.85 15.28 5.70
N ILE A 147 5.38 14.81 4.57
CA ILE A 147 4.66 14.75 3.30
C ILE A 147 3.46 13.81 3.41
N GLU A 148 3.66 12.62 3.95
CA GLU A 148 2.59 11.61 4.07
C GLU A 148 1.48 12.04 5.02
N SER A 149 1.82 12.76 6.09
CA SER A 149 0.82 13.30 7.00
C SER A 149 -0.09 14.32 6.31
N LYS A 150 0.48 15.10 5.41
CA LYS A 150 -0.30 16.02 4.59
C LYS A 150 -1.22 15.26 3.62
N ASP A 151 -0.69 14.24 2.96
CA ASP A 151 -1.47 13.42 2.04
C ASP A 151 -2.59 12.68 2.77
N MET A 152 -2.36 12.25 3.99
CA MET A 152 -3.38 11.64 4.83
C MET A 152 -4.53 12.61 5.12
N GLY A 153 -4.22 13.87 5.40
CA GLY A 153 -5.22 14.92 5.60
C GLY A 153 -6.06 15.15 4.34
N GLU A 154 -5.43 15.13 3.17
CA GLU A 154 -6.13 15.26 1.89
C GLU A 154 -7.00 14.03 1.62
N PHE A 155 -6.55 12.85 1.97
CA PHE A 155 -7.36 11.63 1.83
C PHE A 155 -8.59 11.71 2.74
N ARG A 156 -8.45 12.22 3.95
CA ARG A 156 -9.57 12.41 4.87
C ARG A 156 -10.66 13.25 4.22
N GLU A 157 -10.29 14.38 3.63
CA GLU A 157 -11.23 15.25 2.92
C GLU A 157 -11.91 14.52 1.77
N TYR A 158 -11.13 13.81 0.96
CA TYR A 158 -11.66 13.04 -0.16
C TYR A 158 -12.64 11.96 0.30
N PHE A 159 -12.27 11.19 1.31
CA PHE A 159 -13.03 10.02 1.77
C PHE A 159 -14.35 10.42 2.43
N LEU A 160 -14.40 11.54 3.12
CA LEU A 160 -15.58 12.00 3.84
C LEU A 160 -16.52 12.87 2.99
N ASN A 161 -16.02 13.48 1.92
CA ASN A 161 -16.80 14.44 1.15
C ASN A 161 -17.24 13.95 -0.24
N ARG A 162 -17.08 12.65 -0.55
CA ARG A 162 -17.48 12.10 -1.86
C ARG A 162 -18.67 11.12 -1.80
#